data_fcfa0e9d6d71b6ea1a306174e919b1aa
#
_entry.id   fcfa0e9d6d71b6ea1a306174e919b1aa
#
_cell.length_a   1.000
_cell.length_b   1.000
_cell.length_c   1.000
_cell.angle_alpha   90.00
_cell.angle_beta   90.00
_cell.angle_gamma   90.00
#
_symmetry.space_group_name_H-M   'P 1'
#
loop_
_entity.id
_entity.type
_entity.pdbx_description
1 polymer ?
#
loop_
_entity_poly.entity_id
_entity_poly.type
_entity_poly.pdbx_seq_one_letter_code
_entity_poly.pdbx_strand_id
1 'polypeptide(L)'
;IAMNRLGGKSNSGEGGENPERYIPDENGDSRSSAIKQVASGRFGVHIHYLQNAKEIQIKMAQGAKPGEGGHLPGGKVYPWIAKARHSTPGVGLISPPPHHDIYSIEDLAQLIHDLKNANRDARVTVKLVSEAGVGTIAVGVAKGRADVILVSGYDGGTGAAPKTSVRHAGLPWELGVAETHQALLMNNLRNRVVIETDGKLMSGRDVAIAAMLGAEEFGFATAPLVTMGCVM
;
A
#
# COMPACT_ATOMS: atom_id res chain seq x y z
N ILE A 1 14.98 -4.66 -8.43
CA ILE A 1 15.59 -5.78 -9.22
C ILE A 1 15.27 -7.11 -8.55
N ALA A 2 15.70 -7.35 -7.28
CA ALA A 2 15.55 -8.65 -6.62
C ALA A 2 14.11 -9.18 -6.66
N MET A 3 13.13 -8.36 -6.28
CA MET A 3 11.72 -8.77 -6.31
C MET A 3 11.22 -9.10 -7.72
N ASN A 4 11.62 -8.31 -8.71
CA ASN A 4 11.25 -8.59 -10.11
C ASN A 4 11.84 -9.91 -10.60
N ARG A 5 13.10 -10.24 -10.24
CA ARG A 5 13.73 -11.53 -10.56
C ARG A 5 13.05 -12.71 -9.89
N LEU A 6 12.58 -12.53 -8.65
CA LEU A 6 11.86 -13.56 -7.88
C LEU A 6 10.39 -13.73 -8.29
N GLY A 7 9.88 -12.90 -9.22
CA GLY A 7 8.45 -12.90 -9.57
C GLY A 7 7.55 -12.26 -8.52
N GLY A 8 8.13 -11.63 -7.50
CA GLY A 8 7.40 -10.86 -6.50
C GLY A 8 7.20 -9.40 -6.94
N LYS A 9 6.59 -8.60 -6.07
CA LYS A 9 6.27 -7.21 -6.35
C LYS A 9 6.88 -6.30 -5.29
N SER A 10 7.56 -5.23 -5.70
CA SER A 10 7.95 -4.14 -4.82
C SER A 10 6.99 -2.97 -4.96
N ASN A 11 6.77 -2.25 -3.86
CA ASN A 11 5.91 -1.07 -3.81
C ASN A 11 6.75 0.21 -3.88
N SER A 12 6.32 1.16 -4.70
CA SER A 12 7.00 2.46 -4.84
C SER A 12 6.91 3.34 -3.58
N GLY A 13 5.93 3.07 -2.71
CA GLY A 13 5.53 4.01 -1.66
C GLY A 13 4.83 5.24 -2.21
N GLU A 14 4.55 6.22 -1.35
CA GLU A 14 3.74 7.41 -1.68
C GLU A 14 4.53 8.57 -2.33
N GLY A 15 5.68 8.30 -2.87
CA GLY A 15 6.56 9.35 -3.41
C GLY A 15 6.70 9.39 -4.92
N GLY A 16 5.88 8.68 -5.67
CA GLY A 16 6.11 8.50 -7.11
C GLY A 16 7.34 7.64 -7.40
N GLU A 17 7.79 7.64 -8.62
CA GLU A 17 8.98 6.90 -9.04
C GLU A 17 9.68 7.62 -10.20
N ASN A 18 11.02 7.62 -10.21
CA ASN A 18 11.78 8.21 -11.31
C ASN A 18 11.52 7.40 -12.61
N PRO A 19 11.05 8.02 -13.70
CA PRO A 19 10.77 7.34 -14.97
C PRO A 19 11.94 6.56 -15.58
N GLU A 20 13.18 6.94 -15.27
CA GLU A 20 14.37 6.19 -15.70
C GLU A 20 14.38 4.73 -15.23
N ARG A 21 13.64 4.42 -14.17
CA ARG A 21 13.50 3.06 -13.63
C ARG A 21 12.59 2.16 -14.45
N TYR A 22 11.79 2.74 -15.36
CA TYR A 22 10.88 1.97 -16.24
C TYR A 22 11.63 1.38 -17.42
N ILE A 23 12.82 1.89 -17.73
CA ILE A 23 13.69 1.38 -18.77
C ILE A 23 14.52 0.24 -18.16
N PRO A 24 14.44 -0.99 -18.72
CA PRO A 24 15.30 -2.09 -18.26
C PRO A 24 16.79 -1.76 -18.40
N ASP A 25 17.58 -2.27 -17.49
CA ASP A 25 19.04 -2.19 -17.57
C ASP A 25 19.57 -3.04 -18.75
N GLU A 26 20.83 -2.81 -19.18
CA GLU A 26 21.46 -3.51 -20.31
C GLU A 26 21.43 -5.04 -20.18
N ASN A 27 21.44 -5.55 -18.95
CA ASN A 27 21.34 -6.99 -18.65
C ASN A 27 19.90 -7.50 -18.59
N GLY A 28 18.90 -6.69 -18.93
CA GLY A 28 17.47 -7.01 -18.91
C GLY A 28 16.80 -6.86 -17.54
N ASP A 29 17.50 -6.42 -16.49
CA ASP A 29 16.91 -6.20 -15.19
C ASP A 29 15.95 -5.01 -15.16
N SER A 30 14.81 -5.19 -14.52
CA SER A 30 13.87 -4.10 -14.28
C SER A 30 14.05 -3.52 -12.87
N ARG A 31 14.21 -2.19 -12.79
CA ARG A 31 14.24 -1.42 -11.55
C ARG A 31 12.87 -0.86 -11.19
N SER A 32 11.87 -1.03 -12.04
CA SER A 32 10.51 -0.53 -11.82
C SER A 32 9.85 -1.26 -10.66
N SER A 33 9.22 -0.51 -9.77
CA SER A 33 8.35 -1.08 -8.75
C SER A 33 7.05 -1.55 -9.39
N ALA A 34 6.70 -2.82 -9.18
CA ALA A 34 5.51 -3.41 -9.78
C ALA A 34 4.22 -2.79 -9.22
N ILE A 35 4.22 -2.42 -7.94
CA ILE A 35 3.10 -1.75 -7.27
C ILE A 35 3.37 -0.25 -7.24
N LYS A 36 2.46 0.53 -7.81
CA LYS A 36 2.47 1.99 -7.79
C LYS A 36 1.44 2.51 -6.79
N GLN A 37 1.89 3.18 -5.74
CA GLN A 37 0.99 3.66 -4.68
C GLN A 37 0.39 5.03 -5.03
N VAL A 38 -0.89 5.17 -4.73
CA VAL A 38 -1.68 6.41 -4.82
C VAL A 38 -2.17 6.73 -3.41
N ALA A 39 -1.43 7.62 -2.73
CA ALA A 39 -1.78 8.09 -1.39
C ALA A 39 -2.58 9.40 -1.46
N SER A 40 -3.06 9.86 -0.31
CA SER A 40 -3.87 11.09 -0.22
C SER A 40 -3.16 12.33 -0.77
N GLY A 41 -1.84 12.45 -0.59
CA GLY A 41 -1.05 13.57 -1.14
C GLY A 41 -0.78 13.50 -2.65
N ARG A 42 -1.05 12.38 -3.29
CA ARG A 42 -0.88 12.17 -4.75
C ARG A 42 0.50 12.55 -5.30
N PHE A 43 1.55 12.55 -4.47
CA PHE A 43 2.91 12.93 -4.87
C PHE A 43 3.45 12.02 -5.97
N GLY A 44 3.86 12.62 -7.09
CA GLY A 44 4.43 11.91 -8.23
C GLY A 44 3.43 11.04 -9.01
N VAL A 45 2.14 11.16 -8.75
CA VAL A 45 1.09 10.42 -9.48
C VAL A 45 0.77 11.15 -10.78
N HIS A 46 1.06 10.51 -11.89
CA HIS A 46 0.74 10.99 -13.24
C HIS A 46 0.52 9.80 -14.18
N ILE A 47 -0.02 10.03 -15.37
CA ILE A 47 -0.44 8.95 -16.26
C ILE A 47 0.69 7.98 -16.63
N HIS A 48 1.90 8.46 -16.92
CA HIS A 48 3.04 7.60 -17.24
C HIS A 48 3.44 6.70 -16.04
N TYR A 49 3.35 7.21 -14.79
CA TYR A 49 3.54 6.42 -13.58
C TYR A 49 2.50 5.31 -13.49
N LEU A 50 1.21 5.63 -13.69
CA LEU A 50 0.13 4.64 -13.60
C LEU A 50 0.21 3.59 -14.71
N GLN A 51 0.54 3.97 -15.94
CA GLN A 51 0.67 3.04 -17.07
C GLN A 51 1.83 2.04 -16.92
N ASN A 52 2.84 2.35 -16.12
CA ASN A 52 3.94 1.44 -15.82
C ASN A 52 3.68 0.56 -14.58
N ALA A 53 2.47 0.56 -14.03
CA ALA A 53 2.10 -0.28 -12.92
C ALA A 53 1.63 -1.67 -13.37
N LYS A 54 2.02 -2.71 -12.65
CA LYS A 54 1.36 -4.02 -12.67
C LYS A 54 0.20 -4.06 -11.68
N GLU A 55 0.31 -3.22 -10.65
CA GLU A 55 -0.71 -3.06 -9.62
C GLU A 55 -0.70 -1.60 -9.12
N ILE A 56 -1.88 -1.02 -8.98
CA ILE A 56 -2.07 0.32 -8.46
C ILE A 56 -2.69 0.20 -7.07
N GLN A 57 -2.02 0.76 -6.06
CA GLN A 57 -2.48 0.66 -4.69
C GLN A 57 -2.99 1.99 -4.16
N ILE A 58 -4.28 2.07 -3.89
CA ILE A 58 -4.90 3.20 -3.19
C ILE A 58 -4.60 3.04 -1.70
N LYS A 59 -3.81 3.94 -1.14
CA LYS A 59 -3.50 3.95 0.29
C LYS A 59 -4.50 4.82 1.03
N MET A 60 -5.43 4.18 1.75
CA MET A 60 -6.39 4.90 2.59
C MET A 60 -5.79 5.34 3.92
N ALA A 61 -5.00 4.46 4.54
CA ALA A 61 -4.33 4.73 5.81
C ALA A 61 -3.09 3.85 5.96
N GLN A 62 -2.41 3.96 7.11
CA GLN A 62 -1.23 3.17 7.45
C GLN A 62 -1.43 2.54 8.83
N GLY A 63 -1.20 1.24 8.96
CA GLY A 63 -1.50 0.47 10.16
C GLY A 63 -0.83 0.98 11.43
N ALA A 64 0.41 1.45 11.33
CA ALA A 64 1.16 1.99 12.48
C ALA A 64 0.63 3.32 13.01
N LYS A 65 -0.14 4.06 12.22
CA LYS A 65 -0.68 5.39 12.58
C LYS A 65 -2.02 5.67 11.86
N PRO A 66 -3.07 4.92 12.15
CA PRO A 66 -4.37 5.15 11.54
C PRO A 66 -4.84 6.59 11.75
N GLY A 67 -5.33 7.23 10.68
CA GLY A 67 -5.92 8.56 10.76
C GLY A 67 -4.97 9.76 10.85
N GLU A 68 -3.65 9.55 10.92
CA GLU A 68 -2.68 10.67 11.06
C GLU A 68 -2.17 11.22 9.72
N GLY A 69 -2.29 10.45 8.64
CA GLY A 69 -1.67 10.78 7.36
C GLY A 69 -0.16 10.63 7.37
N GLY A 70 0.52 11.30 6.44
CA GLY A 70 1.97 11.25 6.28
C GLY A 70 2.60 12.63 6.21
N HIS A 71 3.89 12.72 6.58
CA HIS A 71 4.65 13.91 6.33
C HIS A 71 6.11 13.58 6.06
N LEU A 72 6.78 14.41 5.26
CA LEU A 72 8.21 14.37 5.04
C LEU A 72 8.80 15.74 5.38
N PRO A 73 9.66 15.83 6.41
CA PRO A 73 10.31 17.09 6.76
C PRO A 73 11.15 17.65 5.60
N GLY A 74 11.18 18.98 5.45
CA GLY A 74 11.91 19.65 4.37
C GLY A 74 13.38 19.23 4.25
N GLY A 75 14.07 19.01 5.36
CA GLY A 75 15.46 18.54 5.36
C GLY A 75 15.68 17.14 4.74
N LYS A 76 14.61 16.37 4.54
CA LYS A 76 14.63 15.07 3.83
C LYS A 76 14.13 15.17 2.39
N VAL A 77 13.66 16.33 1.94
CA VAL A 77 13.22 16.58 0.57
C VAL A 77 14.41 17.01 -0.28
N TYR A 78 15.28 16.05 -0.58
CA TYR A 78 16.43 16.25 -1.45
C TYR A 78 15.99 16.53 -2.90
N PRO A 79 16.84 17.11 -3.77
CA PRO A 79 16.49 17.45 -5.15
C PRO A 79 15.91 16.27 -5.95
N TRP A 80 16.47 15.08 -5.79
CA TRP A 80 15.96 13.88 -6.47
C TRP A 80 14.61 13.38 -5.92
N ILE A 81 14.36 13.57 -4.61
CA ILE A 81 13.07 13.28 -3.99
C ILE A 81 12.02 14.27 -4.49
N ALA A 82 12.35 15.56 -4.51
CA ALA A 82 11.47 16.60 -5.01
C ALA A 82 11.10 16.36 -6.48
N LYS A 83 12.07 15.99 -7.32
CA LYS A 83 11.83 15.64 -8.73
C LYS A 83 10.83 14.50 -8.86
N ALA A 84 11.01 13.40 -8.12
CA ALA A 84 10.10 12.24 -8.17
C ALA A 84 8.70 12.56 -7.64
N ARG A 85 8.60 13.45 -6.66
CA ARG A 85 7.33 13.87 -6.03
C ARG A 85 6.65 15.05 -6.71
N HIS A 86 7.27 15.63 -7.73
CA HIS A 86 6.82 16.85 -8.40
C HIS A 86 6.63 18.02 -7.41
N SER A 87 7.65 18.24 -6.56
CA SER A 87 7.64 19.21 -5.47
C SER A 87 8.92 20.06 -5.45
N THR A 88 9.03 20.95 -4.46
CA THR A 88 10.19 21.85 -4.30
C THR A 88 11.19 21.27 -3.29
N PRO A 89 12.50 21.20 -3.62
CA PRO A 89 13.51 20.76 -2.67
C PRO A 89 13.53 21.62 -1.40
N GLY A 90 13.74 20.98 -0.24
CA GLY A 90 13.83 21.66 1.05
C GLY A 90 12.50 22.07 1.66
N VAL A 91 11.38 21.94 0.94
CA VAL A 91 10.04 22.24 1.45
C VAL A 91 9.39 20.96 1.97
N GLY A 92 8.86 21.02 3.21
CA GLY A 92 8.17 19.88 3.82
C GLY A 92 6.90 19.48 3.05
N LEU A 93 6.64 18.18 2.99
CA LEU A 93 5.50 17.61 2.29
C LEU A 93 4.54 16.99 3.29
N ILE A 94 3.25 17.25 3.13
CA ILE A 94 2.17 16.70 3.95
C ILE A 94 1.25 15.90 3.04
N SER A 95 1.01 14.64 3.44
CA SER A 95 -0.04 13.78 2.88
C SER A 95 -1.16 13.76 3.91
N PRO A 96 -2.33 14.40 3.62
CA PRO A 96 -3.40 14.54 4.61
C PRO A 96 -3.97 13.18 5.02
N PRO A 97 -4.59 13.06 6.22
CA PRO A 97 -5.19 11.80 6.66
C PRO A 97 -6.20 11.23 5.67
N PRO A 98 -7.26 11.95 5.23
CA PRO A 98 -8.16 11.48 4.20
C PRO A 98 -7.69 11.90 2.80
N HIS A 99 -8.11 11.16 1.78
CA HIS A 99 -8.14 11.67 0.43
C HIS A 99 -9.20 12.76 0.33
N HIS A 100 -8.86 13.93 -0.23
CA HIS A 100 -9.78 15.07 -0.29
C HIS A 100 -10.96 14.87 -1.27
N ASP A 101 -10.93 13.82 -2.07
CA ASP A 101 -11.93 13.44 -3.06
C ASP A 101 -12.67 12.15 -2.69
N ILE A 102 -12.44 11.59 -1.50
CA ILE A 102 -13.07 10.35 -1.02
C ILE A 102 -13.73 10.61 0.34
N TYR A 103 -15.06 10.71 0.32
CA TYR A 103 -15.88 10.90 1.53
C TYR A 103 -16.92 9.79 1.70
N SER A 104 -17.04 8.91 0.71
CA SER A 104 -17.96 7.78 0.72
C SER A 104 -17.34 6.58 0.00
N ILE A 105 -17.98 5.40 0.13
CA ILE A 105 -17.57 4.21 -0.61
C ILE A 105 -17.78 4.38 -2.12
N GLU A 106 -18.74 5.19 -2.53
CA GLU A 106 -19.03 5.51 -3.93
C GLU A 106 -17.90 6.35 -4.55
N ASP A 107 -17.36 7.31 -3.80
CA ASP A 107 -16.19 8.12 -4.23
C ASP A 107 -14.97 7.22 -4.42
N LEU A 108 -14.76 6.26 -3.51
CA LEU A 108 -13.69 5.27 -3.65
C LEU A 108 -13.91 4.38 -4.87
N ALA A 109 -15.15 3.94 -5.13
CA ALA A 109 -15.48 3.16 -6.31
C ALA A 109 -15.23 3.95 -7.60
N GLN A 110 -15.49 5.27 -7.60
CA GLN A 110 -15.14 6.15 -8.71
C GLN A 110 -13.62 6.20 -8.94
N LEU A 111 -12.82 6.38 -7.89
CA LEU A 111 -11.36 6.37 -8.01
C LEU A 111 -10.85 5.01 -8.52
N ILE A 112 -11.39 3.90 -8.05
CA ILE A 112 -11.05 2.56 -8.55
C ILE A 112 -11.33 2.47 -10.05
N HIS A 113 -12.49 2.93 -10.49
CA HIS A 113 -12.89 2.96 -11.90
C HIS A 113 -11.93 3.80 -12.73
N ASP A 114 -11.58 5.00 -12.27
CA ASP A 114 -10.69 5.93 -12.98
C ASP A 114 -9.27 5.35 -13.13
N LEU A 115 -8.75 4.70 -12.08
CA LEU A 115 -7.45 4.03 -12.12
C LEU A 115 -7.45 2.82 -13.05
N LYS A 116 -8.54 2.05 -13.09
CA LYS A 116 -8.70 0.95 -14.07
C LYS A 116 -8.79 1.47 -15.51
N ASN A 117 -9.35 2.65 -15.74
CA ASN A 117 -9.33 3.27 -17.06
C ASN A 117 -7.95 3.85 -17.43
N ALA A 118 -7.19 4.34 -16.45
CA ALA A 118 -5.82 4.81 -16.66
C ALA A 118 -4.87 3.64 -17.04
N ASN A 119 -5.08 2.46 -16.46
CA ASN A 119 -4.31 1.26 -16.79
C ASN A 119 -5.20 0.01 -16.61
N ARG A 120 -5.68 -0.52 -17.75
CA ARG A 120 -6.61 -1.66 -17.78
C ARG A 120 -5.97 -2.99 -17.42
N ASP A 121 -4.66 -3.10 -17.55
CA ASP A 121 -3.90 -4.33 -17.29
C ASP A 121 -3.44 -4.44 -15.83
N ALA A 122 -3.47 -3.32 -15.09
CA ALA A 122 -3.10 -3.29 -13.69
C ALA A 122 -4.25 -3.71 -12.78
N ARG A 123 -3.95 -4.53 -11.77
CA ARG A 123 -4.87 -4.74 -10.65
C ARG A 123 -4.98 -3.46 -9.82
N VAL A 124 -6.14 -3.24 -9.22
CA VAL A 124 -6.32 -2.14 -8.26
C VAL A 124 -6.48 -2.71 -6.86
N THR A 125 -5.54 -2.35 -5.99
CA THR A 125 -5.52 -2.71 -4.58
C THR A 125 -6.00 -1.54 -3.74
N VAL A 126 -6.78 -1.81 -2.70
CA VAL A 126 -7.11 -0.82 -1.67
C VAL A 126 -6.45 -1.24 -0.37
N LYS A 127 -5.55 -0.38 0.15
CA LYS A 127 -4.89 -0.59 1.44
C LYS A 127 -5.74 0.00 2.55
N LEU A 128 -6.26 -0.90 3.38
CA LEU A 128 -6.97 -0.63 4.62
C LEU A 128 -6.05 -0.93 5.81
N VAL A 129 -6.49 -0.57 7.00
CA VAL A 129 -5.80 -0.89 8.25
C VAL A 129 -6.62 -1.82 9.10
N SER A 130 -5.95 -2.65 9.91
CA SER A 130 -6.60 -3.49 10.90
C SER A 130 -7.17 -2.60 12.02
N GLU A 131 -8.49 -2.44 11.99
CA GLU A 131 -9.28 -1.71 12.99
C GLU A 131 -10.66 -2.34 13.09
N ALA A 132 -11.38 -2.07 14.17
CA ALA A 132 -12.74 -2.58 14.34
C ALA A 132 -13.66 -2.03 13.24
N GLY A 133 -14.40 -2.91 12.57
CA GLY A 133 -15.28 -2.55 11.45
C GLY A 133 -14.63 -2.60 10.07
N VAL A 134 -13.35 -2.95 9.97
CA VAL A 134 -12.64 -3.05 8.68
C VAL A 134 -13.34 -4.02 7.71
N GLY A 135 -13.98 -5.08 8.24
CA GLY A 135 -14.76 -6.01 7.44
C GLY A 135 -15.92 -5.36 6.68
N THR A 136 -16.62 -4.42 7.30
CA THR A 136 -17.70 -3.65 6.65
C THR A 136 -17.14 -2.76 5.52
N ILE A 137 -16.02 -2.12 5.77
CA ILE A 137 -15.31 -1.30 4.76
C ILE A 137 -14.87 -2.19 3.59
N ALA A 138 -14.29 -3.36 3.89
CA ALA A 138 -13.84 -4.32 2.88
C ALA A 138 -14.98 -4.82 1.97
N VAL A 139 -16.18 -5.06 2.52
CA VAL A 139 -17.38 -5.39 1.73
C VAL A 139 -17.71 -4.26 0.75
N GLY A 140 -17.64 -3.01 1.19
CA GLY A 140 -17.84 -1.85 0.33
C GLY A 140 -16.78 -1.76 -0.78
N VAL A 141 -15.51 -1.96 -0.43
CA VAL A 141 -14.38 -1.97 -1.38
C VAL A 141 -14.54 -3.07 -2.44
N ALA A 142 -14.95 -4.27 -2.02
CA ALA A 142 -15.21 -5.38 -2.93
C ALA A 142 -16.38 -5.06 -3.90
N LYS A 143 -17.44 -4.42 -3.41
CA LYS A 143 -18.53 -3.91 -4.25
C LYS A 143 -18.07 -2.81 -5.20
N GLY A 144 -17.12 -1.98 -4.79
CA GLY A 144 -16.44 -0.96 -5.59
C GLY A 144 -15.50 -1.53 -6.67
N ARG A 145 -15.39 -2.86 -6.78
CA ARG A 145 -14.60 -3.59 -7.78
C ARG A 145 -13.08 -3.44 -7.65
N ALA A 146 -12.56 -3.29 -6.44
CA ALA A 146 -11.16 -3.54 -6.21
C ALA A 146 -10.81 -5.01 -6.47
N ASP A 147 -9.58 -5.28 -6.91
CA ASP A 147 -9.09 -6.63 -7.18
C ASP A 147 -8.43 -7.24 -5.94
N VAL A 148 -7.80 -6.41 -5.11
CA VAL A 148 -7.10 -6.80 -3.89
C VAL A 148 -7.49 -5.88 -2.75
N ILE A 149 -7.63 -6.44 -1.56
CA ILE A 149 -7.78 -5.69 -0.31
C ILE A 149 -6.59 -6.03 0.58
N LEU A 150 -5.73 -5.04 0.82
CA LEU A 150 -4.64 -5.17 1.77
C LEU A 150 -5.11 -4.72 3.16
N VAL A 151 -5.03 -5.60 4.13
CA VAL A 151 -5.29 -5.30 5.54
C VAL A 151 -3.96 -5.19 6.28
N SER A 152 -3.58 -3.97 6.67
CA SER A 152 -2.30 -3.66 7.27
C SER A 152 -2.37 -3.64 8.79
N GLY A 153 -1.50 -4.40 9.46
CA GLY A 153 -1.40 -4.41 10.92
C GLY A 153 -0.63 -3.20 11.46
N TYR A 154 -0.69 -3.01 12.78
CA TYR A 154 -0.02 -1.89 13.47
C TYR A 154 1.50 -2.01 13.50
N ASP A 155 2.02 -3.22 13.57
CA ASP A 155 3.46 -3.48 13.72
C ASP A 155 4.15 -3.43 12.36
N GLY A 156 4.45 -2.24 11.94
CA GLY A 156 5.13 -1.97 10.67
C GLY A 156 6.00 -0.74 10.78
N GLY A 157 7.08 -0.71 10.00
CA GLY A 157 8.00 0.41 9.97
C GLY A 157 7.33 1.68 9.44
N THR A 158 7.55 2.77 10.16
CA THR A 158 7.26 4.12 9.67
C THR A 158 8.37 5.04 10.14
N GLY A 159 9.10 5.61 9.18
CA GLY A 159 10.22 6.50 9.48
C GLY A 159 9.83 7.88 10.04
N ALA A 160 8.53 8.17 10.17
CA ALA A 160 8.02 9.50 10.51
C ALA A 160 6.93 9.51 11.59
N ALA A 161 6.47 8.35 12.08
CA ALA A 161 5.44 8.32 13.10
C ALA A 161 5.98 8.54 14.51
N PRO A 162 5.24 9.26 15.38
CA PRO A 162 5.55 9.33 16.81
C PRO A 162 5.54 7.94 17.46
N LYS A 163 6.40 7.72 18.44
CA LYS A 163 6.46 6.44 19.17
C LYS A 163 5.15 6.08 19.86
N THR A 164 4.37 7.07 20.28
CA THR A 164 3.06 6.89 20.89
C THR A 164 2.07 6.29 19.90
N SER A 165 2.02 6.77 18.66
CA SER A 165 1.15 6.23 17.61
C SER A 165 1.52 4.78 17.28
N VAL A 166 2.80 4.52 17.04
CA VAL A 166 3.29 3.17 16.70
C VAL A 166 2.96 2.14 17.80
N ARG A 167 2.93 2.57 19.06
CA ARG A 167 2.69 1.65 20.19
C ARG A 167 1.22 1.48 20.54
N HIS A 168 0.36 2.44 20.21
CA HIS A 168 -0.98 2.51 20.82
C HIS A 168 -2.14 2.75 19.85
N ALA A 169 -1.87 3.08 18.58
CA ALA A 169 -2.93 3.50 17.68
C ALA A 169 -3.54 2.38 16.81
N GLY A 170 -2.77 1.36 16.44
CA GLY A 170 -3.21 0.32 15.52
C GLY A 170 -3.53 -1.02 16.19
N LEU A 171 -4.13 -1.94 15.43
CA LEU A 171 -4.44 -3.31 15.85
C LEU A 171 -3.56 -4.32 15.10
N PRO A 172 -3.38 -5.54 15.65
CA PRO A 172 -2.67 -6.62 14.96
C PRO A 172 -3.41 -7.01 13.67
N TRP A 173 -2.65 -7.40 12.63
CA TRP A 173 -3.22 -7.78 11.33
C TRP A 173 -4.13 -9.01 11.43
N GLU A 174 -3.91 -9.89 12.37
CA GLU A 174 -4.68 -11.12 12.60
C GLU A 174 -6.17 -10.82 12.80
N LEU A 175 -6.48 -9.79 13.58
CA LEU A 175 -7.85 -9.39 13.84
C LEU A 175 -8.52 -8.85 12.58
N GLY A 176 -7.85 -7.94 11.89
CA GLY A 176 -8.40 -7.31 10.68
C GLY A 176 -8.58 -8.29 9.52
N VAL A 177 -7.64 -9.21 9.32
CA VAL A 177 -7.75 -10.26 8.28
C VAL A 177 -8.92 -11.18 8.56
N ALA A 178 -9.03 -11.69 9.80
CA ALA A 178 -10.12 -12.59 10.19
C ALA A 178 -11.49 -11.92 10.04
N GLU A 179 -11.63 -10.68 10.49
CA GLU A 179 -12.88 -9.89 10.33
C GLU A 179 -13.21 -9.68 8.86
N THR A 180 -12.22 -9.26 8.04
CA THR A 180 -12.39 -9.03 6.60
C THR A 180 -12.83 -10.31 5.88
N HIS A 181 -12.14 -11.42 6.15
CA HIS A 181 -12.46 -12.71 5.55
C HIS A 181 -13.89 -13.15 5.85
N GLN A 182 -14.30 -13.09 7.14
CA GLN A 182 -15.64 -13.46 7.55
C GLN A 182 -16.71 -12.54 6.96
N ALA A 183 -16.50 -11.22 7.00
CA ALA A 183 -17.44 -10.25 6.43
C ALA A 183 -17.66 -10.47 4.93
N LEU A 184 -16.59 -10.74 4.18
CA LEU A 184 -16.69 -11.06 2.75
C LEU A 184 -17.42 -12.38 2.49
N LEU A 185 -17.20 -13.42 3.32
CA LEU A 185 -17.93 -14.68 3.24
C LEU A 185 -19.44 -14.48 3.48
N MET A 186 -19.80 -13.78 4.54
CA MET A 186 -21.19 -13.49 4.91
C MET A 186 -21.96 -12.71 3.82
N ASN A 187 -21.23 -11.94 3.01
CA ASN A 187 -21.80 -11.14 1.91
C ASN A 187 -21.64 -11.79 0.52
N ASN A 188 -21.15 -13.05 0.42
CA ASN A 188 -20.88 -13.75 -0.84
C ASN A 188 -19.93 -12.98 -1.78
N LEU A 189 -18.95 -12.28 -1.23
CA LEU A 189 -17.97 -11.47 -1.97
C LEU A 189 -16.55 -12.03 -1.89
N ARG A 190 -16.30 -13.04 -1.05
CA ARG A 190 -14.94 -13.52 -0.77
C ARG A 190 -14.18 -13.96 -2.04
N ASN A 191 -14.87 -14.54 -2.99
CA ASN A 191 -14.31 -15.03 -4.26
C ASN A 191 -14.09 -13.93 -5.31
N ARG A 192 -14.45 -12.68 -5.01
CA ARG A 192 -14.30 -11.54 -5.94
C ARG A 192 -13.05 -10.74 -5.73
N VAL A 193 -12.40 -10.90 -4.60
CA VAL A 193 -11.21 -10.13 -4.21
C VAL A 193 -10.17 -11.04 -3.58
N VAL A 194 -8.91 -10.70 -3.76
CA VAL A 194 -7.78 -11.28 -3.04
C VAL A 194 -7.59 -10.52 -1.74
N ILE A 195 -7.35 -11.23 -0.65
CA ILE A 195 -6.96 -10.61 0.64
C ILE A 195 -5.45 -10.68 0.76
N GLU A 196 -4.83 -9.52 0.88
CA GLU A 196 -3.42 -9.35 1.21
C GLU A 196 -3.27 -8.86 2.65
N THR A 197 -2.20 -9.23 3.33
CA THR A 197 -1.87 -8.69 4.65
C THR A 197 -0.40 -8.35 4.78
N ASP A 198 -0.13 -7.30 5.56
CA ASP A 198 1.20 -6.90 6.02
C ASP A 198 1.15 -6.48 7.50
N GLY A 199 2.27 -6.14 8.08
CA GLY A 199 2.35 -5.73 9.48
C GLY A 199 3.32 -6.61 10.25
N LYS A 200 4.57 -6.68 9.75
CA LYS A 200 5.69 -7.40 10.34
C LYS A 200 5.56 -8.93 10.27
N LEU A 201 5.20 -9.44 9.10
CA LEU A 201 5.41 -10.85 8.81
C LEU A 201 6.92 -11.11 8.71
N MET A 202 7.47 -11.95 9.58
CA MET A 202 8.91 -12.16 9.73
C MET A 202 9.34 -13.58 9.38
N SER A 203 8.42 -14.53 9.41
CA SER A 203 8.72 -15.96 9.27
C SER A 203 7.66 -16.69 8.45
N GLY A 204 7.99 -17.91 8.00
CA GLY A 204 7.03 -18.79 7.34
C GLY A 204 5.85 -19.17 8.24
N ARG A 205 6.03 -19.15 9.58
CA ARG A 205 4.94 -19.37 10.52
C ARG A 205 3.88 -18.27 10.43
N ASP A 206 4.31 -16.99 10.33
CA ASP A 206 3.38 -15.87 10.21
C ASP A 206 2.58 -15.96 8.91
N VAL A 207 3.24 -16.36 7.81
CA VAL A 207 2.59 -16.63 6.52
C VAL A 207 1.55 -17.74 6.64
N ALA A 208 1.88 -18.85 7.29
CA ALA A 208 0.95 -19.96 7.48
C ALA A 208 -0.28 -19.54 8.32
N ILE A 209 -0.06 -18.78 9.39
CA ILE A 209 -1.17 -18.24 10.21
C ILE A 209 -2.03 -17.28 9.38
N ALA A 210 -1.43 -16.36 8.61
CA ALA A 210 -2.16 -15.43 7.77
C ALA A 210 -3.00 -16.15 6.71
N ALA A 211 -2.46 -17.20 6.08
CA ALA A 211 -3.20 -18.04 5.14
C ALA A 211 -4.39 -18.75 5.79
N MET A 212 -4.21 -19.29 7.01
CA MET A 212 -5.31 -19.92 7.76
C MET A 212 -6.41 -18.92 8.13
N LEU A 213 -6.07 -17.65 8.33
CA LEU A 213 -7.03 -16.59 8.62
C LEU A 213 -7.70 -16.01 7.37
N GLY A 214 -7.25 -16.43 6.18
CA GLY A 214 -7.88 -16.10 4.91
C GLY A 214 -7.08 -15.18 3.98
N ALA A 215 -5.84 -14.82 4.30
CA ALA A 215 -4.97 -14.09 3.39
C ALA A 215 -4.41 -14.99 2.27
N GLU A 216 -4.25 -14.44 1.08
CA GLU A 216 -3.75 -15.12 -0.11
C GLU A 216 -2.45 -14.49 -0.63
N GLU A 217 -2.22 -13.21 -0.34
CA GLU A 217 -0.98 -12.48 -0.64
C GLU A 217 -0.38 -11.90 0.66
N PHE A 218 0.93 -11.74 0.69
CA PHE A 218 1.67 -11.43 1.92
C PHE A 218 2.69 -10.33 1.66
N GLY A 219 2.62 -9.24 2.43
CA GLY A 219 3.53 -8.11 2.34
C GLY A 219 4.64 -8.17 3.39
N PHE A 220 5.87 -7.91 2.96
CA PHE A 220 7.06 -7.90 3.83
C PHE A 220 7.80 -6.58 3.69
N ALA A 221 8.27 -6.02 4.81
CA ALA A 221 9.13 -4.85 4.82
C ALA A 221 10.38 -5.08 5.67
N THR A 222 10.22 -5.31 6.96
CA THR A 222 11.33 -5.47 7.90
C THR A 222 12.15 -6.73 7.62
N ALA A 223 11.52 -7.86 7.30
CA ALA A 223 12.22 -9.13 7.07
C ALA A 223 13.26 -9.04 5.93
N PRO A 224 12.91 -8.58 4.71
CA PRO A 224 13.91 -8.41 3.65
C PRO A 224 14.96 -7.34 3.97
N LEU A 225 14.61 -6.25 4.68
CA LEU A 225 15.57 -5.23 5.08
C LEU A 225 16.62 -5.78 6.03
N VAL A 226 16.20 -6.54 7.05
CA VAL A 226 17.12 -7.20 7.99
C VAL A 226 18.02 -8.20 7.24
N THR A 227 17.46 -8.98 6.32
CA THR A 227 18.22 -9.93 5.50
C THR A 227 19.29 -9.24 4.64
N MET A 228 19.02 -8.02 4.18
CA MET A 228 19.99 -7.19 3.43
C MET A 228 21.01 -6.47 4.34
N GLY A 229 20.98 -6.69 5.64
CA GLY A 229 21.89 -6.05 6.59
C GLY A 229 21.54 -4.61 6.96
N CYS A 230 20.28 -4.20 6.75
CA CYS A 230 19.82 -2.89 7.20
C CYS A 230 19.82 -2.84 8.74
N VAL A 231 20.53 -1.86 9.30
CA VAL A 231 20.49 -1.55 10.73
C VAL A 231 19.57 -0.35 10.91
N MET A 232 18.47 -0.57 11.61
CA MET A 232 17.50 0.50 11.95
C MET A 232 17.81 1.12 13.30
#